data_3879ed4afb8f4d2ff73c0024aeb33072
#
_entry.id   3879ed4afb8f4d2ff73c0024aeb33072
#
_cell.length_a   1.000
_cell.length_b   1.000
_cell.length_c   1.000
_cell.angle_alpha   90.00
_cell.angle_beta   90.00
_cell.angle_gamma   90.00
#
_symmetry.space_group_name_H-M   'P 1'
#
loop_
_entity.id
_entity.type
_entity.pdbx_description
1 polymer ?
#
loop_
_entity_poly.entity_id
_entity_poly.type
_entity_poly.pdbx_seq_one_letter_code
_entity_poly.pdbx_strand_id
1 'polypeptide(L)'
;MVQKPKPNPDIYLKVVNDNALKIDETVIIEDSGIGIKAANLAGIKVFGLTAGKHWHSNRDKNELYNNGALKVFNNYIDLGKGIESL
;
A
#
# COMPACT_ATOMS: atom_id res chain seq x y z
N MET A 1 13.86 -14.30 6.70
CA MET A 1 12.45 -14.32 7.10
C MET A 1 12.11 -13.10 7.92
N VAL A 2 10.99 -12.48 7.65
CA VAL A 2 10.49 -11.36 8.44
C VAL A 2 9.88 -11.91 9.72
N GLN A 3 10.32 -11.43 10.89
CA GLN A 3 9.85 -11.93 12.17
C GLN A 3 8.95 -10.94 12.92
N LYS A 4 8.91 -9.69 12.50
CA LYS A 4 8.10 -8.67 13.15
C LYS A 4 6.76 -8.52 12.42
N PRO A 5 5.64 -8.40 13.14
CA PRO A 5 4.35 -8.19 12.50
C PRO A 5 4.22 -6.78 11.96
N LYS A 6 3.25 -6.57 11.04
CA LYS A 6 2.87 -5.24 10.61
C LYS A 6 2.32 -4.42 11.82
N PRO A 7 2.52 -3.11 11.84
CA PRO A 7 3.10 -2.31 10.79
C PRO A 7 4.62 -2.22 10.95
N ASN A 8 5.33 -3.07 10.24
CA ASN A 8 6.78 -3.05 10.25
C ASN A 8 7.27 -3.02 8.81
N PRO A 9 8.19 -2.11 8.45
CA PRO A 9 8.64 -1.98 7.06
C PRO A 9 9.46 -3.15 6.54
N ASP A 10 9.91 -4.04 7.40
CA ASP A 10 10.86 -5.10 7.04
C ASP A 10 10.36 -5.98 5.91
N ILE A 11 9.05 -6.30 5.88
CA ILE A 11 8.50 -7.16 4.82
C ILE A 11 8.66 -6.52 3.45
N TYR A 12 8.42 -5.21 3.33
CA TYR A 12 8.52 -4.52 2.06
C TYR A 12 9.97 -4.26 1.69
N LEU A 13 10.82 -3.93 2.65
CA LEU A 13 12.24 -3.75 2.42
C LEU A 13 12.89 -5.04 1.95
N LYS A 14 12.46 -6.19 2.49
CA LYS A 14 12.95 -7.48 2.04
C LYS A 14 12.56 -7.74 0.58
N VAL A 15 11.33 -7.46 0.19
CA VAL A 15 10.88 -7.63 -1.20
C VAL A 15 11.71 -6.76 -2.14
N VAL A 16 11.94 -5.51 -1.75
CA VAL A 16 12.74 -4.58 -2.56
C VAL A 16 14.17 -5.10 -2.73
N ASN A 17 14.79 -5.53 -1.63
CA ASN A 17 16.17 -6.03 -1.67
C ASN A 17 16.30 -7.34 -2.46
N ASP A 18 15.39 -8.29 -2.22
CA ASP A 18 15.44 -9.62 -2.85
C ASP A 18 15.22 -9.54 -4.35
N ASN A 19 14.53 -8.50 -4.83
CA ASN A 19 14.22 -8.34 -6.25
C ASN A 19 14.98 -7.20 -6.91
N ALA A 20 15.94 -6.61 -6.22
CA ALA A 20 16.76 -5.50 -6.73
C ALA A 20 15.91 -4.33 -7.25
N LEU A 21 14.80 -4.03 -6.58
CA LEU A 21 13.89 -2.95 -6.97
C LEU A 21 14.42 -1.60 -6.48
N LYS A 22 14.06 -0.55 -7.19
CA LYS A 22 14.34 0.83 -6.75
C LYS A 22 13.12 1.36 -6.03
N ILE A 23 13.32 1.86 -4.81
CA ILE A 23 12.22 2.35 -3.98
C ILE A 23 11.45 3.48 -4.69
N ASP A 24 12.15 4.39 -5.34
CA ASP A 24 11.55 5.54 -6.03
C ASP A 24 10.79 5.15 -7.30
N GLU A 25 10.94 3.92 -7.77
CA GLU A 25 10.23 3.38 -8.93
C GLU A 25 9.20 2.32 -8.56
N THR A 26 8.95 2.13 -7.27
CA THR A 26 8.07 1.07 -6.76
C THR A 26 6.84 1.69 -6.13
N VAL A 27 5.68 1.09 -6.38
CA VAL A 27 4.44 1.42 -5.69
C VAL A 27 3.84 0.14 -5.11
N ILE A 28 3.32 0.25 -3.89
CA ILE A 28 2.64 -0.85 -3.21
C ILE A 28 1.15 -0.60 -3.28
N ILE A 29 0.38 -1.66 -3.55
CA ILE A 29 -1.08 -1.62 -3.50
C ILE A 29 -1.50 -2.41 -2.27
N GLU A 30 -2.30 -1.79 -1.41
CA GLU A 30 -2.65 -2.38 -0.13
C GLU A 30 -4.08 -2.01 0.24
N ASP A 31 -4.78 -2.90 0.94
CA ASP A 31 -6.17 -2.72 1.33
C ASP A 31 -6.38 -2.55 2.84
N SER A 32 -5.33 -2.59 3.62
CA SER A 32 -5.40 -2.42 5.08
C SER A 32 -4.59 -1.23 5.54
N GLY A 33 -5.08 -0.55 6.59
CA GLY A 33 -4.35 0.56 7.19
C GLY A 33 -2.99 0.13 7.73
N ILE A 34 -2.90 -1.07 8.31
CA ILE A 34 -1.65 -1.61 8.84
C ILE A 34 -0.64 -1.82 7.72
N GLY A 35 -1.09 -2.40 6.59
CA GLY A 35 -0.21 -2.61 5.44
C GLY A 35 0.26 -1.31 4.82
N ILE A 36 -0.62 -0.32 4.72
CA ILE A 36 -0.26 1.01 4.21
C ILE A 36 0.77 1.68 5.12
N LYS A 37 0.57 1.60 6.42
CA LYS A 37 1.54 2.18 7.36
C LYS A 37 2.91 1.51 7.23
N ALA A 38 2.95 0.20 7.07
CA ALA A 38 4.21 -0.52 6.89
C ALA A 38 4.94 -0.07 5.61
N ALA A 39 4.21 0.08 4.50
CA ALA A 39 4.79 0.58 3.25
C ALA A 39 5.30 2.01 3.39
N ASN A 40 4.53 2.86 4.07
CA ASN A 40 4.92 4.25 4.32
C ASN A 40 6.18 4.32 5.18
N LEU A 41 6.28 3.48 6.20
CA LEU A 41 7.48 3.40 7.04
C LEU A 41 8.70 2.91 6.27
N ALA A 42 8.49 2.08 5.24
CA ALA A 42 9.56 1.65 4.35
C ALA A 42 9.99 2.72 3.35
N GLY A 43 9.29 3.86 3.30
CA GLY A 43 9.58 4.92 2.34
C GLY A 43 9.11 4.63 0.93
N ILE A 44 8.18 3.70 0.75
CA ILE A 44 7.68 3.28 -0.57
C ILE A 44 6.29 3.90 -0.78
N LYS A 45 6.05 4.44 -1.98
CA LYS A 45 4.72 4.94 -2.35
C LYS A 45 3.68 3.84 -2.22
N VAL A 46 2.52 4.17 -1.66
CA VAL A 46 1.46 3.18 -1.46
C VAL A 46 0.12 3.76 -1.88
N PHE A 47 -0.64 2.98 -2.63
CA PHE A 47 -2.03 3.26 -2.97
C PHE A 47 -2.93 2.31 -2.21
N GLY A 48 -4.04 2.83 -1.70
CA GLY A 48 -5.09 2.01 -1.11
C GLY A 48 -6.06 1.50 -2.17
N LEU A 49 -6.55 0.29 -1.98
CA LEU A 49 -7.57 -0.29 -2.87
C LEU A 49 -8.67 -0.88 -2.02
N THR A 50 -9.91 -0.44 -2.24
CA THR A 50 -11.07 -0.90 -1.48
C THR A 50 -11.99 -1.82 -2.30
N ALA A 51 -11.48 -2.38 -3.39
CA ALA A 51 -12.23 -3.30 -4.23
C ALA A 51 -12.35 -4.71 -3.65
N GLY A 52 -11.63 -5.02 -2.58
CA GLY A 52 -11.64 -6.33 -1.95
C GLY A 52 -12.93 -6.63 -1.21
N LYS A 53 -13.22 -7.92 -1.04
CA LYS A 53 -14.48 -8.37 -0.40
C LYS A 53 -14.60 -7.96 1.06
N HIS A 54 -13.51 -7.73 1.75
CA HIS A 54 -13.53 -7.33 3.15
C HIS A 54 -13.74 -5.82 3.36
N TRP A 55 -13.87 -5.06 2.28
CA TRP A 55 -14.23 -3.65 2.38
C TRP A 55 -15.75 -3.51 2.33
N HIS A 56 -16.31 -3.02 3.43
CA HIS A 56 -17.74 -2.75 3.56
C HIS A 56 -18.01 -1.27 3.36
N SER A 57 -19.22 -0.93 2.96
CA SER A 57 -19.62 0.44 2.68
C SER A 57 -19.51 1.35 3.91
N ASN A 58 -19.54 0.78 5.12
CA ASN A 58 -19.44 1.53 6.36
C ASN A 58 -18.00 1.72 6.87
N ARG A 59 -17.01 1.16 6.16
CA ARG A 59 -15.61 1.42 6.51
C ARG A 59 -15.20 2.78 5.98
N ASP A 60 -14.40 3.49 6.78
CA ASP A 60 -13.94 4.82 6.45
C ASP A 60 -12.64 4.76 5.67
N LYS A 61 -12.66 5.23 4.42
CA LYS A 61 -11.47 5.30 3.56
C LYS A 61 -10.38 6.18 4.16
N ASN A 62 -10.73 7.12 5.03
CA ASN A 62 -9.75 7.97 5.69
C ASN A 62 -8.76 7.17 6.54
N GLU A 63 -9.13 5.96 6.97
CA GLU A 63 -8.23 5.04 7.63
C GLU A 63 -6.96 4.81 6.78
N LEU A 64 -7.13 4.65 5.47
CA LEU A 64 -6.03 4.41 4.55
C LEU A 64 -5.18 5.68 4.34
N TYR A 65 -5.83 6.82 4.15
CA TYR A 65 -5.12 8.09 4.01
C TYR A 65 -4.35 8.44 5.28
N ASN A 66 -4.95 8.22 6.44
CA ASN A 66 -4.32 8.53 7.72
C ASN A 66 -3.07 7.69 7.98
N ASN A 67 -2.98 6.52 7.35
CA ASN A 67 -1.81 5.64 7.47
C ASN A 67 -0.76 5.87 6.38
N GLY A 68 -1.01 6.78 5.44
CA GLY A 68 0.00 7.20 4.48
C GLY A 68 -0.28 6.86 3.03
N ALA A 69 -1.50 6.41 2.69
CA ALA A 69 -1.86 6.19 1.29
C ALA A 69 -1.84 7.52 0.53
N LEU A 70 -1.21 7.53 -0.63
CA LEU A 70 -1.21 8.70 -1.51
C LEU A 70 -2.58 8.92 -2.14
N LYS A 71 -3.21 7.84 -2.57
CA LYS A 71 -4.56 7.82 -3.12
C LYS A 71 -5.23 6.51 -2.75
N VAL A 72 -6.56 6.52 -2.75
CA VAL A 72 -7.37 5.33 -2.51
C VAL A 72 -8.33 5.16 -3.67
N PHE A 73 -8.33 3.95 -4.25
CA PHE A 73 -9.19 3.60 -5.38
C PHE A 73 -10.17 2.52 -4.96
N ASN A 74 -11.37 2.56 -5.54
CA ASN A 74 -12.39 1.55 -5.24
C ASN A 74 -12.60 0.55 -6.37
N ASN A 75 -11.81 0.65 -7.43
CA ASN A 75 -11.87 -0.29 -8.55
C ASN A 75 -10.52 -0.36 -9.26
N TYR A 76 -10.32 -1.43 -10.04
CA TYR A 76 -9.05 -1.70 -10.69
C TYR A 76 -8.77 -0.77 -11.87
N ILE A 77 -9.80 -0.28 -12.53
CA ILE A 77 -9.64 0.61 -13.69
C ILE A 77 -9.03 1.94 -13.24
N ASP A 78 -9.60 2.53 -12.20
CA ASP A 78 -9.09 3.80 -11.67
C ASP A 78 -7.69 3.62 -11.05
N LEU A 79 -7.44 2.48 -10.41
CA LEU A 79 -6.12 2.15 -9.90
C LEU A 79 -5.09 2.14 -11.03
N GLY A 80 -5.41 1.49 -12.15
CA GLY A 80 -4.52 1.45 -13.30
C GLY A 80 -4.18 2.83 -13.82
N LYS A 81 -5.18 3.73 -13.90
CA LYS A 81 -4.96 5.11 -14.31
C LYS A 81 -4.07 5.86 -13.32
N GLY A 82 -4.25 5.60 -12.03
CA GLY A 82 -3.42 6.21 -10.99
C GLY A 82 -1.96 5.79 -11.12
N ILE A 83 -1.71 4.52 -11.41
CA ILE A 83 -0.36 3.99 -11.62
C ILE A 83 0.28 4.64 -12.86
N GLU A 84 -0.47 4.75 -13.95
CA GLU A 84 0.02 5.35 -15.18
C GLU A 84 0.42 6.82 -15.01
N SER A 85 -0.19 7.53 -14.07
CA SER A 85 0.09 8.94 -13.84
C SER A 85 1.21 9.21 -12.84
N LEU A 86 1.86 8.16 -12.37
CA LEU A 86 3.00 8.31 -11.47
C LEU A 86 4.24 8.91 -12.16
#